data_080ca142d6b9020612437e8a185f4967
#
_entry.id   080ca142d6b9020612437e8a185f4967
#
_cell.length_a   1.000
_cell.length_b   1.000
_cell.length_c   1.000
_cell.angle_alpha   90.00
_cell.angle_beta   90.00
_cell.angle_gamma   90.00
#
_symmetry.space_group_name_H-M   'P 1'
#
loop_
_entity.id
_entity.type
_entity.pdbx_description
1 polymer ?
#
loop_
_entity_poly.entity_id
_entity_poly.type
_entity_poly.pdbx_seq_one_letter_code
_entity_poly.pdbx_strand_id
1 'polypeptide(L)'
;MNKKLKFNVRAMLFWISLFLLPLTSCQQHDSETVEIKGVYGNPKPFWEKDYDLSSLGVNAVFVHSGAIDHEMMQRARSEGLLVFAEFATLNGKSYVDKHPEAWAINEQGEKVQAATWFMGVCPTEPGFRKYRQDQLRDLLQEYELDGVWMDYVHWHAQFEDPEPILPETCFCDHCLNSFSEQTGIELPGGTNSEKAQWILGNQDQAWRKWRCKVIYDWTDDFRSILKEVRPGALLGLYHCPWNDQEFEGARERILGLDYDLLKETVDVFSPMVYHARMGREPEWVEENIRWFCSKLNIGKNTYPKVWPIVQAHNDPGIISREEFEQVLQGGLAGGSTGVMMFTTYAVAEDEGKTEVMKNVYTNSSNESER
;
A
#
# COMPACT_ATOMS: atom_id res chain seq x y z
N MET A 1 -37.42 -26.63 82.94
CA MET A 1 -36.09 -27.02 83.44
C MET A 1 -35.06 -26.58 82.37
N ASN A 2 -34.49 -25.36 82.60
CA ASN A 2 -33.56 -24.69 81.64
C ASN A 2 -32.10 -25.00 81.98
N LYS A 3 -31.36 -25.54 81.07
CA LYS A 3 -29.90 -25.54 81.15
C LYS A 3 -29.35 -24.58 80.12
N LYS A 4 -28.79 -23.44 80.62
CA LYS A 4 -28.00 -22.51 79.81
C LYS A 4 -26.62 -23.08 79.53
N LEU A 5 -26.22 -23.16 78.25
CA LEU A 5 -24.88 -23.41 77.84
C LEU A 5 -24.20 -22.06 77.63
N LYS A 6 -23.07 -21.84 78.29
CA LYS A 6 -22.20 -20.69 78.12
C LYS A 6 -21.17 -21.05 77.00
N PHE A 7 -21.13 -20.26 75.96
CA PHE A 7 -20.07 -20.32 74.96
C PHE A 7 -19.02 -19.25 75.26
N ASN A 8 -17.79 -19.71 75.46
CA ASN A 8 -16.63 -18.84 75.61
C ASN A 8 -16.08 -18.49 74.22
N VAL A 9 -16.06 -17.21 73.91
CA VAL A 9 -15.46 -16.64 72.71
C VAL A 9 -14.00 -16.26 73.04
N ARG A 10 -13.03 -17.06 72.64
CA ARG A 10 -11.62 -16.64 72.57
C ARG A 10 -11.40 -15.89 71.26
N ALA A 11 -11.14 -14.60 71.36
CA ALA A 11 -10.73 -13.74 70.28
C ALA A 11 -9.32 -14.18 69.77
N MET A 12 -9.26 -14.56 68.52
CA MET A 12 -8.02 -14.86 67.81
C MET A 12 -7.75 -13.66 66.86
N LEU A 13 -6.84 -12.78 67.30
CA LEU A 13 -6.35 -11.66 66.51
C LEU A 13 -5.44 -12.20 65.40
N PHE A 14 -5.95 -12.22 64.17
CA PHE A 14 -5.13 -12.42 62.97
C PHE A 14 -4.54 -11.07 62.53
N TRP A 15 -3.22 -10.98 62.59
CA TRP A 15 -2.45 -9.88 61.99
C TRP A 15 -2.42 -10.09 60.48
N ILE A 16 -3.20 -9.32 59.71
CA ILE A 16 -3.07 -9.24 58.26
C ILE A 16 -1.99 -8.19 57.98
N SER A 17 -0.79 -8.67 57.66
CA SER A 17 0.27 -7.84 57.10
C SER A 17 -0.07 -7.53 55.63
N LEU A 18 -0.57 -6.32 55.41
CA LEU A 18 -0.84 -5.78 54.09
C LEU A 18 0.51 -5.44 53.41
N PHE A 19 1.05 -6.33 52.60
CA PHE A 19 2.16 -6.05 51.71
C PHE A 19 1.65 -5.08 50.61
N LEU A 20 1.92 -3.80 50.76
CA LEU A 20 1.86 -2.82 49.70
C LEU A 20 3.01 -3.08 48.75
N LEU A 21 2.77 -3.87 47.66
CA LEU A 21 3.63 -3.88 46.51
C LEU A 21 3.52 -2.51 45.82
N PRO A 22 4.61 -1.80 45.57
CA PRO A 22 4.57 -0.62 44.72
C PRO A 22 4.21 -1.11 43.30
N LEU A 23 3.05 -0.71 42.81
CA LEU A 23 2.74 -0.74 41.39
C LEU A 23 3.69 0.26 40.72
N THR A 24 4.88 -0.20 40.36
CA THR A 24 5.68 0.49 39.34
C THR A 24 4.87 0.38 38.04
N SER A 25 4.13 1.42 37.76
CA SER A 25 3.64 1.69 36.40
C SER A 25 4.90 1.80 35.52
N CYS A 26 5.23 0.74 34.81
CA CYS A 26 6.03 0.88 33.62
C CYS A 26 5.21 1.77 32.67
N GLN A 27 5.47 3.07 32.68
CA GLN A 27 5.25 3.89 31.53
C GLN A 27 6.14 3.31 30.44
N GLN A 28 5.56 2.47 29.58
CA GLN A 28 6.13 2.21 28.29
C GLN A 28 6.24 3.57 27.60
N HIS A 29 7.42 4.15 27.61
CA HIS A 29 7.81 5.17 26.66
C HIS A 29 7.79 4.41 25.33
N ASP A 30 6.70 4.56 24.59
CA ASP A 30 6.66 4.22 23.17
C ASP A 30 7.71 5.12 22.50
N SER A 31 8.92 4.58 22.32
CA SER A 31 9.89 5.21 21.46
C SER A 31 9.25 5.32 20.07
N GLU A 32 9.15 6.52 19.55
CA GLU A 32 8.66 6.80 18.19
C GLU A 32 9.69 6.28 17.17
N THR A 33 9.83 4.95 17.07
CA THR A 33 10.73 4.33 16.11
C THR A 33 10.11 4.38 14.74
N VAL A 34 10.79 5.01 13.79
CA VAL A 34 10.51 4.88 12.37
C VAL A 34 10.82 3.45 11.95
N GLU A 35 9.81 2.69 11.58
CA GLU A 35 9.94 1.27 11.24
C GLU A 35 10.67 1.08 9.92
N ILE A 36 10.31 1.87 8.88
CA ILE A 36 10.85 1.74 7.53
C ILE A 36 11.45 3.05 7.04
N LYS A 37 12.69 2.94 6.57
CA LYS A 37 13.50 3.94 5.88
C LYS A 37 13.90 3.34 4.55
N GLY A 38 13.00 3.45 3.58
CA GLY A 38 13.03 2.67 2.36
C GLY A 38 13.57 3.43 1.16
N VAL A 39 14.06 2.68 0.18
CA VAL A 39 14.35 3.15 -1.16
C VAL A 39 13.58 2.29 -2.15
N TYR A 40 12.98 2.93 -3.18
CA TYR A 40 12.28 2.22 -4.24
C TYR A 40 13.12 2.18 -5.52
N GLY A 41 13.23 1.00 -6.08
CA GLY A 41 13.99 0.67 -7.28
C GLY A 41 15.14 -0.29 -6.97
N ASN A 42 15.84 -0.73 -8.02
CA ASN A 42 17.02 -1.57 -7.85
C ASN A 42 18.11 -0.78 -7.12
N PRO A 43 18.69 -1.29 -6.02
CA PRO A 43 19.71 -0.59 -5.26
C PRO A 43 21.07 -0.48 -5.96
N LYS A 44 21.28 -1.18 -7.09
CA LYS A 44 22.52 -1.21 -7.85
C LYS A 44 23.18 0.16 -8.09
N PRO A 45 22.45 1.25 -8.44
CA PRO A 45 23.06 2.56 -8.61
C PRO A 45 23.83 3.09 -7.39
N PHE A 46 23.39 2.77 -6.18
CA PHE A 46 24.16 3.08 -4.96
C PHE A 46 25.38 2.19 -4.82
N TRP A 47 25.25 0.90 -5.08
CA TRP A 47 26.34 -0.06 -4.98
C TRP A 47 27.45 0.18 -5.99
N GLU A 48 27.12 0.65 -7.20
CA GLU A 48 28.10 1.03 -8.24
C GLU A 48 28.94 2.26 -7.87
N LYS A 49 28.46 3.04 -6.89
CA LYS A 49 29.16 4.19 -6.29
C LYS A 49 29.79 3.86 -4.92
N ASP A 50 29.96 2.58 -4.62
CA ASP A 50 30.53 2.07 -3.37
C ASP A 50 29.77 2.51 -2.09
N TYR A 51 28.49 2.86 -2.20
CA TYR A 51 27.68 3.11 -1.02
C TYR A 51 27.19 1.79 -0.40
N ASP A 52 27.27 1.73 0.93
CA ASP A 52 26.54 0.79 1.77
C ASP A 52 25.24 1.46 2.21
N LEU A 53 24.08 0.89 1.82
CA LEU A 53 22.78 1.50 2.08
C LEU A 53 22.47 1.59 3.57
N SER A 54 22.91 0.62 4.38
CA SER A 54 22.72 0.66 5.83
C SER A 54 23.47 1.83 6.46
N SER A 55 24.65 2.19 5.91
CA SER A 55 25.43 3.36 6.35
C SER A 55 24.77 4.70 6.00
N LEU A 56 23.82 4.69 5.05
CA LEU A 56 22.97 5.83 4.72
C LEU A 56 21.66 5.87 5.56
N GLY A 57 21.51 4.97 6.52
CA GLY A 57 20.34 4.87 7.37
C GLY A 57 19.15 4.12 6.70
N VAL A 58 19.35 3.57 5.52
CA VAL A 58 18.33 2.74 4.83
C VAL A 58 18.23 1.38 5.50
N ASN A 59 17.03 0.87 5.72
CA ASN A 59 16.79 -0.46 6.27
C ASN A 59 15.89 -1.34 5.38
N ALA A 60 15.38 -0.80 4.28
CA ALA A 60 14.50 -1.54 3.38
C ALA A 60 14.67 -1.12 1.92
N VAL A 61 14.55 -2.10 1.01
CA VAL A 61 14.52 -1.87 -0.44
C VAL A 61 13.21 -2.43 -1.01
N PHE A 62 12.58 -1.64 -1.89
CA PHE A 62 11.36 -2.00 -2.60
C PHE A 62 11.71 -2.14 -4.09
N VAL A 63 11.76 -3.37 -4.59
CA VAL A 63 12.32 -3.68 -5.90
C VAL A 63 11.27 -4.30 -6.79
N HIS A 64 11.18 -3.83 -8.05
CA HIS A 64 10.32 -4.48 -9.04
C HIS A 64 10.60 -5.97 -9.13
N SER A 65 9.59 -6.81 -9.03
CA SER A 65 9.72 -8.27 -8.95
C SER A 65 10.54 -8.89 -10.06
N GLY A 66 10.48 -8.33 -11.28
CA GLY A 66 11.28 -8.76 -12.41
C GLY A 66 12.76 -8.32 -12.38
N ALA A 67 13.16 -7.50 -11.39
CA ALA A 67 14.54 -7.04 -11.20
C ALA A 67 15.21 -7.67 -9.96
N ILE A 68 14.50 -8.56 -9.28
CA ILE A 68 15.05 -9.31 -8.15
C ILE A 68 15.82 -10.51 -8.70
N ASP A 69 17.07 -10.66 -8.25
CA ASP A 69 17.92 -11.82 -8.50
C ASP A 69 18.69 -12.21 -7.23
N HIS A 70 19.35 -13.36 -7.27
CA HIS A 70 20.07 -13.87 -6.11
C HIS A 70 21.26 -12.98 -5.69
N GLU A 71 21.94 -12.31 -6.63
CA GLU A 71 23.06 -11.41 -6.33
C GLU A 71 22.55 -10.18 -5.55
N MET A 72 21.48 -9.57 -6.03
CA MET A 72 20.81 -8.44 -5.36
C MET A 72 20.34 -8.85 -3.97
N MET A 73 19.66 -10.01 -3.85
CA MET A 73 19.19 -10.54 -2.55
C MET A 73 20.35 -10.75 -1.59
N GLN A 74 21.42 -11.39 -2.02
CA GLN A 74 22.60 -11.65 -1.19
C GLN A 74 23.23 -10.34 -0.72
N ARG A 75 23.39 -9.36 -1.62
CA ARG A 75 23.95 -8.06 -1.28
C ARG A 75 23.07 -7.31 -0.28
N ALA A 76 21.78 -7.20 -0.53
CA ALA A 76 20.84 -6.55 0.38
C ALA A 76 20.84 -7.19 1.77
N ARG A 77 20.82 -8.52 1.85
CA ARG A 77 20.90 -9.25 3.12
C ARG A 77 22.23 -9.06 3.85
N SER A 78 23.35 -8.95 3.13
CA SER A 78 24.65 -8.68 3.74
C SER A 78 24.73 -7.29 4.39
N GLU A 79 23.95 -6.33 3.92
CA GLU A 79 23.78 -5.00 4.49
C GLU A 79 22.65 -4.93 5.55
N GLY A 80 22.00 -6.05 5.87
CA GLY A 80 20.92 -6.12 6.87
C GLY A 80 19.60 -5.52 6.40
N LEU A 81 19.38 -5.37 5.08
CA LEU A 81 18.19 -4.74 4.53
C LEU A 81 17.02 -5.72 4.45
N LEU A 82 15.81 -5.21 4.71
CA LEU A 82 14.56 -5.86 4.34
C LEU A 82 14.35 -5.72 2.82
N VAL A 83 13.82 -6.77 2.20
CA VAL A 83 13.57 -6.79 0.75
C VAL A 83 12.10 -7.03 0.48
N PHE A 84 11.47 -6.06 -0.14
CA PHE A 84 10.08 -6.07 -0.56
C PHE A 84 10.00 -6.08 -2.09
N ALA A 85 9.18 -6.99 -2.63
CA ALA A 85 8.95 -7.06 -4.07
C ALA A 85 7.77 -6.16 -4.47
N GLU A 86 8.00 -5.16 -5.32
CA GLU A 86 6.91 -4.51 -6.05
C GLU A 86 6.40 -5.48 -7.11
N PHE A 87 5.08 -5.67 -7.13
CA PHE A 87 4.40 -6.60 -8.03
C PHE A 87 3.32 -5.89 -8.84
N ALA A 88 3.60 -5.72 -10.14
CA ALA A 88 2.70 -5.06 -11.09
C ALA A 88 1.43 -5.90 -11.33
N THR A 89 0.41 -5.74 -10.50
CA THR A 89 -0.73 -6.65 -10.39
C THR A 89 -1.64 -6.61 -11.62
N LEU A 90 -2.25 -5.45 -11.94
CA LEU A 90 -3.18 -5.31 -13.07
C LEU A 90 -2.57 -4.62 -14.29
N ASN A 91 -1.26 -4.50 -14.36
CA ASN A 91 -0.52 -4.03 -15.53
C ASN A 91 -0.05 -5.23 -16.37
N GLY A 92 -0.50 -5.34 -17.62
CA GLY A 92 -0.27 -6.56 -18.38
C GLY A 92 -0.22 -6.43 -19.90
N LYS A 93 0.51 -5.43 -20.43
CA LYS A 93 0.61 -5.23 -21.89
C LYS A 93 0.99 -6.51 -22.65
N SER A 94 2.02 -7.21 -22.22
CA SER A 94 2.47 -8.44 -22.88
C SER A 94 1.45 -9.58 -22.82
N TYR A 95 0.54 -9.55 -21.84
CA TYR A 95 -0.54 -10.50 -21.71
C TYR A 95 -1.67 -10.17 -22.69
N VAL A 96 -2.17 -8.94 -22.70
CA VAL A 96 -3.27 -8.53 -23.57
C VAL A 96 -2.92 -8.57 -25.07
N ASP A 97 -1.64 -8.43 -25.42
CA ASP A 97 -1.15 -8.60 -26.79
C ASP A 97 -1.37 -10.05 -27.30
N LYS A 98 -1.38 -11.04 -26.39
CA LYS A 98 -1.62 -12.46 -26.68
C LYS A 98 -3.07 -12.90 -26.36
N HIS A 99 -3.70 -12.18 -25.46
CA HIS A 99 -5.03 -12.46 -24.91
C HIS A 99 -5.91 -11.21 -25.03
N PRO A 100 -6.36 -10.88 -26.25
CA PRO A 100 -7.12 -9.65 -26.52
C PRO A 100 -8.47 -9.58 -25.78
N GLU A 101 -8.98 -10.71 -25.31
CA GLU A 101 -10.17 -10.80 -24.44
C GLU A 101 -9.95 -10.17 -23.06
N ALA A 102 -8.71 -10.06 -22.62
CA ALA A 102 -8.34 -9.41 -21.35
C ALA A 102 -8.24 -7.89 -21.44
N TRP A 103 -8.42 -7.32 -22.62
CA TRP A 103 -8.35 -5.86 -22.81
C TRP A 103 -9.52 -5.17 -22.12
N ALA A 104 -9.25 -4.12 -21.34
CA ALA A 104 -10.31 -3.35 -20.71
C ALA A 104 -11.13 -2.57 -21.74
N ILE A 105 -12.46 -2.59 -21.59
CA ILE A 105 -13.44 -1.96 -22.49
C ILE A 105 -14.11 -0.80 -21.76
N ASN A 106 -14.17 0.37 -22.42
CA ASN A 106 -14.82 1.56 -21.88
C ASN A 106 -16.36 1.51 -22.06
N GLU A 107 -17.04 2.55 -21.57
CA GLU A 107 -18.49 2.69 -21.63
C GLU A 107 -19.03 2.93 -23.06
N GLN A 108 -18.16 3.25 -24.03
CA GLN A 108 -18.51 3.30 -25.44
C GLN A 108 -18.41 1.93 -26.13
N GLY A 109 -17.92 0.91 -25.43
CA GLY A 109 -17.67 -0.42 -26.00
C GLY A 109 -16.34 -0.52 -26.75
N GLU A 110 -15.43 0.40 -26.52
CA GLU A 110 -14.13 0.48 -27.17
C GLU A 110 -13.02 0.01 -26.25
N LYS A 111 -11.92 -0.47 -26.83
CA LYS A 111 -10.70 -0.79 -26.09
C LYS A 111 -10.07 0.50 -25.54
N VAL A 112 -9.77 0.52 -24.22
CA VAL A 112 -9.02 1.63 -23.64
C VAL A 112 -7.62 1.72 -24.22
N GLN A 113 -7.08 2.93 -24.27
CA GLN A 113 -5.70 3.14 -24.71
C GLN A 113 -4.72 2.90 -23.57
N ALA A 114 -3.63 2.18 -23.86
CA ALA A 114 -2.54 2.02 -22.92
C ALA A 114 -1.83 3.37 -22.69
N ALA A 115 -1.42 3.62 -21.46
CA ALA A 115 -0.43 4.66 -21.18
C ALA A 115 0.97 4.20 -21.62
N THR A 116 1.95 5.10 -21.56
CA THR A 116 3.34 4.75 -21.92
C THR A 116 3.90 3.63 -21.03
N TRP A 117 3.56 3.67 -19.75
CA TRP A 117 4.06 2.74 -18.72
C TRP A 117 3.02 1.73 -18.22
N PHE A 118 1.75 1.91 -18.54
CA PHE A 118 0.65 1.14 -17.97
C PHE A 118 -0.33 0.65 -19.03
N MET A 119 -0.65 -0.62 -18.96
CA MET A 119 -1.78 -1.22 -19.68
C MET A 119 -2.66 -1.97 -18.68
N GLY A 120 -3.76 -1.36 -18.27
CA GLY A 120 -4.74 -1.99 -17.40
C GLY A 120 -5.43 -3.17 -18.07
N VAL A 121 -5.36 -4.32 -17.42
CA VAL A 121 -6.07 -5.53 -17.80
C VAL A 121 -7.45 -5.54 -17.18
N CYS A 122 -8.43 -6.19 -17.82
CA CYS A 122 -9.73 -6.43 -17.20
C CYS A 122 -9.56 -7.19 -15.86
N PRO A 123 -9.92 -6.61 -14.71
CA PRO A 123 -9.66 -7.24 -13.42
C PRO A 123 -10.45 -8.53 -13.16
N THR A 124 -11.48 -8.80 -13.95
CA THR A 124 -12.30 -10.01 -13.80
C THR A 124 -11.90 -11.12 -14.76
N GLU A 125 -10.91 -10.89 -15.65
CA GLU A 125 -10.48 -11.91 -16.61
C GLU A 125 -9.78 -13.07 -15.85
N PRO A 126 -10.34 -14.30 -15.88
CA PRO A 126 -9.88 -15.38 -15.00
C PRO A 126 -8.52 -15.95 -15.38
N GLY A 127 -8.16 -15.93 -16.67
CA GLY A 127 -6.85 -16.38 -17.15
C GLY A 127 -5.73 -15.48 -16.66
N PHE A 128 -5.95 -14.16 -16.69
CA PHE A 128 -4.99 -13.20 -16.17
C PHE A 128 -4.86 -13.30 -14.64
N ARG A 129 -5.98 -13.48 -13.94
CA ARG A 129 -5.96 -13.65 -12.47
C ARG A 129 -5.12 -14.86 -12.10
N LYS A 130 -5.35 -16.01 -12.73
CA LYS A 130 -4.56 -17.21 -12.52
C LYS A 130 -3.08 -16.98 -12.85
N TYR A 131 -2.79 -16.37 -14.00
CA TYR A 131 -1.44 -16.07 -14.44
C TYR A 131 -0.66 -15.24 -13.38
N ARG A 132 -1.30 -14.20 -12.79
CA ARG A 132 -0.66 -13.39 -11.74
C ARG A 132 -0.50 -14.13 -10.42
N GLN A 133 -1.46 -14.94 -10.04
CA GLN A 133 -1.36 -15.78 -8.84
C GLN A 133 -0.23 -16.80 -8.96
N ASP A 134 -0.07 -17.44 -10.12
CA ASP A 134 1.04 -18.38 -10.37
C ASP A 134 2.39 -17.64 -10.29
N GLN A 135 2.53 -16.48 -10.94
CA GLN A 135 3.76 -15.67 -10.85
C GLN A 135 4.11 -15.24 -9.42
N LEU A 136 3.10 -14.90 -8.61
CA LEU A 136 3.32 -14.56 -7.20
C LEU A 136 3.83 -15.77 -6.41
N ARG A 137 3.26 -16.95 -6.63
CA ARG A 137 3.70 -18.19 -5.97
C ARG A 137 5.15 -18.51 -6.35
N ASP A 138 5.48 -18.45 -7.62
CA ASP A 138 6.85 -18.70 -8.11
C ASP A 138 7.84 -17.73 -7.47
N LEU A 139 7.53 -16.44 -7.44
CA LEU A 139 8.37 -15.39 -6.83
C LEU A 139 8.63 -15.67 -5.32
N LEU A 140 7.58 -16.02 -4.58
CA LEU A 140 7.67 -16.29 -3.14
C LEU A 140 8.38 -17.60 -2.81
N GLN A 141 8.37 -18.57 -3.73
CA GLN A 141 9.12 -19.83 -3.60
C GLN A 141 10.60 -19.64 -3.92
N GLU A 142 10.91 -18.77 -4.88
CA GLU A 142 12.29 -18.54 -5.33
C GLU A 142 13.08 -17.63 -4.38
N TYR A 143 12.44 -16.58 -3.83
CA TYR A 143 13.12 -15.58 -3.01
C TYR A 143 12.54 -15.47 -1.59
N GLU A 144 13.43 -15.30 -0.61
CA GLU A 144 13.07 -15.03 0.78
C GLU A 144 12.76 -13.53 0.98
N LEU A 145 11.55 -13.13 0.56
CA LEU A 145 11.06 -11.76 0.67
C LEU A 145 10.44 -11.48 2.04
N ASP A 146 10.59 -10.24 2.53
CA ASP A 146 9.94 -9.74 3.75
C ASP A 146 8.50 -9.30 3.48
N GLY A 147 8.14 -9.10 2.20
CA GLY A 147 6.79 -8.81 1.78
C GLY A 147 6.67 -8.55 0.28
N VAL A 148 5.42 -8.36 -0.13
CA VAL A 148 5.05 -8.03 -1.51
C VAL A 148 4.22 -6.76 -1.50
N TRP A 149 4.58 -5.80 -2.34
CA TRP A 149 3.84 -4.57 -2.58
C TRP A 149 3.08 -4.67 -3.88
N MET A 150 1.77 -4.73 -3.78
CA MET A 150 0.89 -4.74 -4.95
C MET A 150 0.87 -3.34 -5.57
N ASP A 151 1.23 -3.26 -6.84
CA ASP A 151 1.12 -2.06 -7.65
C ASP A 151 0.08 -2.22 -8.76
N TYR A 152 -0.44 -1.12 -9.29
CA TYR A 152 -1.50 -1.09 -10.30
C TYR A 152 -2.78 -1.87 -9.90
N VAL A 153 -3.14 -1.84 -8.62
CA VAL A 153 -4.34 -2.54 -8.10
C VAL A 153 -5.55 -1.62 -8.21
N HIS A 154 -5.97 -1.35 -9.43
CA HIS A 154 -7.11 -0.48 -9.73
C HIS A 154 -7.65 -0.77 -11.13
N TRP A 155 -8.90 -0.39 -11.38
CA TRP A 155 -9.46 -0.39 -12.73
C TRP A 155 -8.69 0.58 -13.61
N HIS A 156 -8.71 0.36 -14.94
CA HIS A 156 -7.89 1.14 -15.87
C HIS A 156 -8.11 2.65 -15.71
N ALA A 157 -7.05 3.37 -15.38
CA ALA A 157 -7.00 4.83 -15.28
C ALA A 157 -5.55 5.31 -15.21
N GLN A 158 -5.31 6.59 -15.50
CA GLN A 158 -4.03 7.26 -15.32
C GLN A 158 -4.26 8.41 -14.35
N PHE A 159 -3.80 8.28 -13.11
CA PHE A 159 -4.14 9.20 -12.03
C PHE A 159 -2.97 10.03 -11.51
N GLU A 160 -1.76 9.77 -11.98
CA GLU A 160 -0.54 10.40 -11.47
C GLU A 160 -0.27 11.81 -12.05
N ASP A 161 -1.10 12.27 -12.97
CA ASP A 161 -0.97 13.58 -13.62
C ASP A 161 -1.98 14.59 -13.03
N PRO A 162 -1.72 15.91 -13.12
CA PRO A 162 -2.68 16.93 -12.69
C PRO A 162 -4.02 16.86 -13.44
N GLU A 163 -3.99 16.39 -14.68
CA GLU A 163 -5.17 16.15 -15.52
C GLU A 163 -5.30 14.64 -15.77
N PRO A 164 -5.90 13.87 -14.85
CA PRO A 164 -5.95 12.44 -14.95
C PRO A 164 -6.88 11.94 -16.06
N ILE A 165 -6.57 10.78 -16.64
CA ILE A 165 -7.41 10.11 -17.64
C ILE A 165 -8.22 9.02 -16.93
N LEU A 166 -9.55 9.22 -16.87
CA LEU A 166 -10.46 8.47 -16.01
C LEU A 166 -11.62 7.85 -16.81
N PRO A 167 -11.38 6.88 -17.71
CA PRO A 167 -12.45 6.21 -18.41
C PRO A 167 -13.29 5.35 -17.45
N GLU A 168 -14.57 5.26 -17.69
CA GLU A 168 -15.38 4.23 -17.04
C GLU A 168 -15.05 2.86 -17.64
N THR A 169 -14.63 1.90 -16.81
CA THR A 169 -14.26 0.53 -17.19
C THR A 169 -14.62 -0.48 -16.10
N CYS A 170 -14.74 -1.77 -16.39
CA CYS A 170 -14.65 -2.42 -17.68
C CYS A 170 -16.04 -2.96 -18.07
N PHE A 171 -16.50 -2.68 -19.27
CA PHE A 171 -17.79 -3.13 -19.79
C PHE A 171 -17.65 -4.24 -20.83
N CYS A 172 -16.65 -5.11 -20.70
CA CYS A 172 -16.57 -6.34 -21.49
C CYS A 172 -17.66 -7.33 -21.07
N ASP A 173 -17.96 -8.31 -21.92
CA ASP A 173 -19.00 -9.32 -21.65
C ASP A 173 -18.76 -10.04 -20.31
N HIS A 174 -17.51 -10.32 -19.98
CA HIS A 174 -17.16 -10.99 -18.74
C HIS A 174 -17.51 -10.14 -17.49
N CYS A 175 -17.16 -8.85 -17.49
CA CYS A 175 -17.52 -7.94 -16.42
C CYS A 175 -19.03 -7.76 -16.26
N LEU A 176 -19.74 -7.59 -17.37
CA LEU A 176 -21.20 -7.41 -17.37
C LEU A 176 -21.92 -8.67 -16.82
N ASN A 177 -21.49 -9.85 -17.26
CA ASN A 177 -22.04 -11.10 -16.75
C ASN A 177 -21.73 -11.31 -15.27
N SER A 178 -20.47 -11.08 -14.86
CA SER A 178 -20.04 -11.22 -13.47
C SER A 178 -20.76 -10.24 -12.53
N PHE A 179 -20.98 -9.00 -12.97
CA PHE A 179 -21.78 -8.03 -12.23
C PHE A 179 -23.22 -8.51 -12.05
N SER A 180 -23.88 -8.95 -13.14
CA SER A 180 -25.24 -9.44 -13.08
C SER A 180 -25.39 -10.68 -12.16
N GLU A 181 -24.49 -11.64 -12.29
CA GLU A 181 -24.48 -12.87 -11.48
C GLU A 181 -24.26 -12.59 -9.98
N GLN A 182 -23.28 -11.72 -9.66
CA GLN A 182 -22.91 -11.45 -8.26
C GLN A 182 -23.89 -10.51 -7.54
N THR A 183 -24.57 -9.63 -8.30
CA THR A 183 -25.51 -8.66 -7.70
C THR A 183 -26.96 -9.09 -7.82
N GLY A 184 -27.28 -10.03 -8.70
CA GLY A 184 -28.65 -10.42 -9.06
C GLY A 184 -29.38 -9.37 -9.90
N ILE A 185 -28.68 -8.35 -10.43
CA ILE A 185 -29.25 -7.30 -11.27
C ILE A 185 -29.32 -7.80 -12.71
N GLU A 186 -30.52 -7.90 -13.25
CA GLU A 186 -30.75 -8.26 -14.66
C GLU A 186 -30.43 -7.07 -15.58
N LEU A 187 -29.52 -7.28 -16.53
CA LEU A 187 -29.13 -6.26 -17.49
C LEU A 187 -30.11 -6.26 -18.67
N PRO A 188 -30.40 -5.09 -19.27
CA PRO A 188 -31.21 -5.02 -20.48
C PRO A 188 -30.53 -5.73 -21.66
N GLY A 189 -31.30 -6.09 -22.66
CA GLY A 189 -30.75 -6.51 -23.96
C GLY A 189 -30.01 -5.35 -24.63
N GLY A 190 -29.17 -5.67 -25.62
CA GLY A 190 -28.44 -4.66 -26.39
C GLY A 190 -26.93 -4.85 -26.37
N THR A 191 -26.23 -3.87 -26.92
CA THR A 191 -24.75 -3.80 -26.96
C THR A 191 -24.16 -3.53 -25.59
N ASN A 192 -22.89 -3.76 -25.45
CA ASN A 192 -22.16 -3.46 -24.18
C ASN A 192 -22.23 -1.97 -23.83
N SER A 193 -22.17 -1.08 -24.83
CA SER A 193 -22.32 0.36 -24.60
C SER A 193 -23.73 0.73 -24.11
N GLU A 194 -24.78 0.14 -24.64
CA GLU A 194 -26.14 0.37 -24.15
C GLU A 194 -26.34 -0.14 -22.72
N LYS A 195 -25.77 -1.31 -22.39
CA LYS A 195 -25.75 -1.85 -21.03
C LYS A 195 -24.96 -0.96 -20.09
N ALA A 196 -23.77 -0.47 -20.51
CA ALA A 196 -22.95 0.45 -19.75
C ALA A 196 -23.70 1.74 -19.40
N GLN A 197 -24.33 2.38 -20.38
CA GLN A 197 -25.14 3.58 -20.15
C GLN A 197 -26.31 3.31 -19.20
N TRP A 198 -26.97 2.16 -19.33
CA TRP A 198 -28.06 1.78 -18.44
C TRP A 198 -27.56 1.57 -16.99
N ILE A 199 -26.41 0.88 -16.82
CA ILE A 199 -25.79 0.67 -15.50
C ILE A 199 -25.44 2.01 -14.86
N LEU A 200 -24.73 2.86 -15.57
CA LEU A 200 -24.29 4.18 -15.05
C LEU A 200 -25.48 5.10 -14.74
N GLY A 201 -26.57 5.00 -15.49
CA GLY A 201 -27.78 5.79 -15.25
C GLY A 201 -28.73 5.23 -14.19
N ASN A 202 -28.74 3.93 -13.92
CA ASN A 202 -29.75 3.29 -13.08
C ASN A 202 -29.18 2.45 -11.92
N GLN A 203 -27.94 1.98 -12.02
CA GLN A 203 -27.33 1.04 -11.07
C GLN A 203 -25.91 1.45 -10.67
N ASP A 204 -25.56 2.73 -10.85
CA ASP A 204 -24.22 3.26 -10.62
C ASP A 204 -23.66 2.91 -9.22
N GLN A 205 -24.48 3.03 -8.16
CA GLN A 205 -24.04 2.67 -6.81
C GLN A 205 -23.73 1.17 -6.67
N ALA A 206 -24.53 0.30 -7.28
CA ALA A 206 -24.28 -1.14 -7.24
C ALA A 206 -23.05 -1.50 -8.06
N TRP A 207 -22.86 -0.85 -9.22
CA TRP A 207 -21.69 -1.00 -10.07
C TRP A 207 -20.39 -0.62 -9.36
N ARG A 208 -20.37 0.53 -8.69
CA ARG A 208 -19.20 1.00 -7.91
C ARG A 208 -18.85 0.03 -6.79
N LYS A 209 -19.83 -0.39 -5.98
CA LYS A 209 -19.62 -1.37 -4.91
C LYS A 209 -19.05 -2.69 -5.43
N TRP A 210 -19.59 -3.18 -6.54
CA TRP A 210 -19.10 -4.39 -7.18
C TRP A 210 -17.65 -4.23 -7.65
N ARG A 211 -17.32 -3.10 -8.27
CA ARG A 211 -15.96 -2.80 -8.72
C ARG A 211 -14.96 -2.74 -7.54
N CYS A 212 -15.33 -2.10 -6.45
CA CYS A 212 -14.53 -2.10 -5.22
C CYS A 212 -14.35 -3.52 -4.67
N LYS A 213 -15.39 -4.34 -4.69
CA LYS A 213 -15.30 -5.75 -4.27
C LYS A 213 -14.35 -6.56 -5.16
N VAL A 214 -14.33 -6.33 -6.45
CA VAL A 214 -13.37 -7.00 -7.37
C VAL A 214 -11.93 -6.65 -7.00
N ILE A 215 -11.63 -5.39 -6.68
CA ILE A 215 -10.29 -4.97 -6.25
C ILE A 215 -9.95 -5.57 -4.87
N TYR A 216 -10.90 -5.59 -3.94
CA TYR A 216 -10.75 -6.29 -2.67
C TYR A 216 -10.41 -7.78 -2.89
N ASP A 217 -11.08 -8.48 -3.81
CA ASP A 217 -10.84 -9.89 -4.08
C ASP A 217 -9.41 -10.16 -4.60
N TRP A 218 -8.82 -9.20 -5.31
CA TRP A 218 -7.41 -9.28 -5.70
C TRP A 218 -6.48 -9.20 -4.49
N THR A 219 -6.73 -8.30 -3.56
CA THR A 219 -5.90 -8.18 -2.36
C THR A 219 -6.09 -9.38 -1.42
N ASP A 220 -7.29 -9.93 -1.31
CA ASP A 220 -7.57 -11.13 -0.53
C ASP A 220 -6.91 -12.39 -1.10
N ASP A 221 -6.90 -12.56 -2.42
CA ASP A 221 -6.15 -13.64 -3.08
C ASP A 221 -4.65 -13.58 -2.76
N PHE A 222 -4.05 -12.38 -2.89
CA PHE A 222 -2.63 -12.18 -2.60
C PHE A 222 -2.32 -12.43 -1.13
N ARG A 223 -3.17 -11.94 -0.23
CA ARG A 223 -3.09 -12.26 1.21
C ARG A 223 -3.12 -13.76 1.46
N SER A 224 -4.01 -14.48 0.81
CA SER A 224 -4.16 -15.92 0.95
C SER A 224 -2.91 -16.66 0.47
N ILE A 225 -2.34 -16.25 -0.67
CA ILE A 225 -1.11 -16.83 -1.21
C ILE A 225 0.08 -16.56 -0.28
N LEU A 226 0.22 -15.31 0.23
CA LEU A 226 1.28 -15.00 1.19
C LEU A 226 1.18 -15.87 2.45
N LYS A 227 -0.02 -16.01 3.01
CA LYS A 227 -0.23 -16.87 4.20
C LYS A 227 0.14 -18.32 3.95
N GLU A 228 -0.10 -18.83 2.73
CA GLU A 228 0.19 -20.19 2.34
C GLU A 228 1.69 -20.42 2.10
N VAL A 229 2.33 -19.54 1.32
CA VAL A 229 3.69 -19.77 0.80
C VAL A 229 4.77 -19.15 1.70
N ARG A 230 4.51 -17.94 2.25
CA ARG A 230 5.45 -17.19 3.09
C ARG A 230 4.74 -16.56 4.30
N PRO A 231 4.34 -17.37 5.28
CA PRO A 231 3.73 -16.86 6.51
C PRO A 231 4.65 -15.84 7.20
N GLY A 232 4.13 -14.65 7.50
CA GLY A 232 4.89 -13.56 8.11
C GLY A 232 5.41 -12.51 7.13
N ALA A 233 5.38 -12.76 5.81
CA ALA A 233 5.63 -11.72 4.82
C ALA A 233 4.47 -10.70 4.79
N LEU A 234 4.81 -9.41 4.69
CA LEU A 234 3.83 -8.33 4.65
C LEU A 234 3.19 -8.19 3.26
N LEU A 235 1.91 -7.83 3.24
CA LEU A 235 1.23 -7.38 2.04
C LEU A 235 1.05 -5.87 2.08
N GLY A 236 1.77 -5.16 1.23
CA GLY A 236 1.66 -3.73 1.03
C GLY A 236 0.86 -3.39 -0.24
N LEU A 237 0.34 -2.18 -0.29
CA LEU A 237 -0.42 -1.66 -1.42
C LEU A 237 0.04 -0.26 -1.79
N TYR A 238 0.60 -0.08 -2.99
CA TYR A 238 0.73 1.25 -3.61
C TYR A 238 -0.64 1.70 -4.11
N HIS A 239 -0.99 2.93 -3.82
CA HIS A 239 -2.31 3.42 -4.20
C HIS A 239 -2.34 4.92 -4.51
N CYS A 240 -3.38 5.32 -5.25
CA CYS A 240 -3.70 6.70 -5.54
C CYS A 240 -3.93 7.48 -4.23
N PRO A 241 -3.31 8.66 -4.03
CA PRO A 241 -3.39 9.40 -2.77
C PRO A 241 -4.61 10.34 -2.68
N TRP A 242 -5.53 10.31 -3.63
CA TRP A 242 -6.67 11.23 -3.65
C TRP A 242 -7.61 11.05 -2.46
N ASN A 243 -8.11 12.15 -1.95
CA ASN A 243 -9.18 12.15 -0.95
C ASN A 243 -10.54 11.82 -1.57
N ASP A 244 -11.58 11.74 -0.72
CA ASP A 244 -12.92 11.30 -1.14
C ASP A 244 -13.64 12.25 -2.11
N GLN A 245 -13.18 13.50 -2.24
CA GLN A 245 -13.84 14.52 -3.05
C GLN A 245 -13.11 14.81 -4.35
N GLU A 246 -11.82 14.49 -4.44
CA GLU A 246 -11.02 14.77 -5.63
C GLU A 246 -11.58 14.05 -6.84
N PHE A 247 -11.63 14.77 -7.94
CA PHE A 247 -12.15 14.27 -9.23
C PHE A 247 -13.51 13.57 -9.10
N GLU A 248 -14.43 14.20 -8.33
CA GLU A 248 -15.79 13.66 -8.10
C GLU A 248 -15.80 12.27 -7.46
N GLY A 249 -14.87 12.01 -6.55
CA GLY A 249 -14.72 10.71 -5.89
C GLY A 249 -14.15 9.60 -6.77
N ALA A 250 -13.33 9.96 -7.76
CA ALA A 250 -12.78 9.02 -8.76
C ALA A 250 -11.95 7.89 -8.15
N ARG A 251 -11.36 8.08 -6.98
CA ARG A 251 -10.63 7.03 -6.27
C ARG A 251 -11.48 5.77 -6.08
N GLU A 252 -12.70 5.94 -5.64
CA GLU A 252 -13.65 4.84 -5.43
C GLU A 252 -14.47 4.56 -6.70
N ARG A 253 -14.94 5.65 -7.33
CA ARG A 253 -15.82 5.60 -8.49
C ARG A 253 -15.14 5.00 -9.73
N ILE A 254 -13.91 5.41 -10.05
CA ILE A 254 -13.18 4.98 -11.24
C ILE A 254 -12.13 3.91 -10.91
N LEU A 255 -11.34 4.12 -9.87
CA LEU A 255 -10.24 3.22 -9.53
C LEU A 255 -10.72 1.97 -8.78
N GLY A 256 -11.88 2.02 -8.12
CA GLY A 256 -12.42 0.92 -7.30
C GLY A 256 -11.67 0.76 -5.97
N LEU A 257 -11.03 1.83 -5.47
CA LEU A 257 -10.26 1.80 -4.24
C LEU A 257 -11.11 2.24 -3.03
N ASP A 258 -11.78 1.28 -2.43
CA ASP A 258 -12.47 1.43 -1.13
C ASP A 258 -11.48 1.06 -0.01
N TYR A 259 -10.90 2.06 0.64
CA TYR A 259 -9.89 1.82 1.69
C TYR A 259 -10.45 1.14 2.93
N ASP A 260 -11.76 1.31 3.23
CA ASP A 260 -12.40 0.63 4.35
C ASP A 260 -12.54 -0.88 4.12
N LEU A 261 -12.68 -1.31 2.86
CA LEU A 261 -12.58 -2.73 2.50
C LEU A 261 -11.13 -3.20 2.49
N LEU A 262 -10.24 -2.45 1.84
CA LEU A 262 -8.85 -2.87 1.60
C LEU A 262 -8.04 -3.01 2.90
N LYS A 263 -8.35 -2.22 3.95
CA LYS A 263 -7.68 -2.35 5.25
C LYS A 263 -7.85 -3.71 5.93
N GLU A 264 -8.81 -4.52 5.48
CA GLU A 264 -9.02 -5.88 6.00
C GLU A 264 -8.01 -6.89 5.45
N THR A 265 -7.40 -6.59 4.31
CA THR A 265 -6.52 -7.53 3.58
C THR A 265 -5.07 -7.10 3.53
N VAL A 266 -4.75 -5.81 3.63
CA VAL A 266 -3.37 -5.30 3.55
C VAL A 266 -2.77 -5.02 4.93
N ASP A 267 -1.45 -5.19 5.06
CA ASP A 267 -0.72 -4.83 6.28
C ASP A 267 -0.24 -3.39 6.24
N VAL A 268 0.03 -2.87 5.03
CA VAL A 268 0.62 -1.56 4.82
C VAL A 268 -0.03 -0.85 3.64
N PHE A 269 -0.45 0.38 3.84
CA PHE A 269 -0.80 1.31 2.78
C PHE A 269 0.39 2.19 2.42
N SER A 270 0.65 2.35 1.13
CA SER A 270 1.71 3.20 0.60
C SER A 270 1.13 4.19 -0.40
N PRO A 271 0.57 5.33 0.08
CA PRO A 271 0.10 6.38 -0.82
C PRO A 271 1.25 6.92 -1.67
N MET A 272 1.02 7.00 -3.00
CA MET A 272 1.98 7.54 -3.96
C MET A 272 1.89 9.07 -3.98
N VAL A 273 2.55 9.72 -3.01
CA VAL A 273 2.49 11.17 -2.81
C VAL A 273 3.57 11.89 -3.65
N TYR A 274 3.46 11.74 -4.97
CA TYR A 274 4.34 12.39 -5.95
C TYR A 274 3.89 13.84 -6.18
N HIS A 275 4.22 14.72 -5.24
CA HIS A 275 3.70 16.09 -5.17
C HIS A 275 3.85 16.88 -6.48
N ALA A 276 5.07 17.01 -7.01
CA ALA A 276 5.29 17.79 -8.23
C ALA A 276 4.63 17.16 -9.45
N ARG A 277 4.63 15.83 -9.55
CA ARG A 277 3.98 15.10 -10.64
C ARG A 277 2.46 15.29 -10.64
N MET A 278 1.87 15.43 -9.46
CA MET A 278 0.43 15.70 -9.30
C MET A 278 0.09 17.19 -9.24
N GLY A 279 1.06 18.07 -9.51
CA GLY A 279 0.87 19.53 -9.47
C GLY A 279 0.54 20.06 -8.07
N ARG A 280 1.16 19.49 -7.02
CA ARG A 280 0.97 19.85 -5.62
C ARG A 280 2.25 20.45 -5.04
N GLU A 281 2.10 21.26 -3.99
CA GLU A 281 3.23 21.77 -3.21
C GLU A 281 3.76 20.70 -2.24
N PRO A 282 5.02 20.76 -1.79
CA PRO A 282 5.62 19.77 -0.91
C PRO A 282 4.86 19.52 0.41
N GLU A 283 4.23 20.54 0.98
CA GLU A 283 3.44 20.48 2.22
C GLU A 283 2.24 19.53 2.11
N TRP A 284 1.72 19.36 0.89
CA TRP A 284 0.62 18.43 0.62
C TRP A 284 0.94 16.99 1.02
N VAL A 285 2.22 16.58 1.03
CA VAL A 285 2.62 15.23 1.42
C VAL A 285 2.19 14.92 2.85
N GLU A 286 2.55 15.79 3.81
CA GLU A 286 2.16 15.60 5.21
C GLU A 286 0.64 15.73 5.40
N GLU A 287 0.01 16.68 4.74
CA GLU A 287 -1.45 16.90 4.80
C GLU A 287 -2.22 15.67 4.31
N ASN A 288 -1.77 15.07 3.21
CA ASN A 288 -2.37 13.87 2.64
C ASN A 288 -2.27 12.67 3.59
N ILE A 289 -1.08 12.42 4.14
CA ILE A 289 -0.86 11.32 5.08
C ILE A 289 -1.72 11.50 6.34
N ARG A 290 -1.78 12.71 6.89
CA ARG A 290 -2.61 13.03 8.05
C ARG A 290 -4.10 12.79 7.76
N TRP A 291 -4.58 13.23 6.59
CA TRP A 291 -5.94 12.97 6.15
C TRP A 291 -6.20 11.46 6.05
N PHE A 292 -5.31 10.71 5.39
CA PHE A 292 -5.46 9.27 5.17
C PHE A 292 -5.50 8.49 6.49
N CYS A 293 -4.57 8.76 7.39
CA CYS A 293 -4.53 8.14 8.72
C CYS A 293 -5.79 8.47 9.53
N SER A 294 -6.24 9.72 9.48
CA SER A 294 -7.46 10.16 10.16
C SER A 294 -8.71 9.48 9.61
N LYS A 295 -8.84 9.38 8.28
CA LYS A 295 -9.98 8.73 7.62
C LYS A 295 -10.14 7.28 8.04
N LEU A 296 -9.06 6.54 8.14
CA LEU A 296 -9.07 5.11 8.48
C LEU A 296 -8.88 4.83 9.98
N ASN A 297 -8.74 5.88 10.78
CA ASN A 297 -8.42 5.77 12.21
C ASN A 297 -7.14 4.94 12.44
N ILE A 298 -6.12 5.18 11.61
CA ILE A 298 -4.82 4.54 11.71
C ILE A 298 -3.89 5.41 12.57
N GLY A 299 -3.28 4.81 13.58
CA GLY A 299 -2.24 5.41 14.38
C GLY A 299 -0.94 4.61 14.30
N LYS A 300 0.15 5.16 14.84
CA LYS A 300 1.48 4.51 14.81
C LYS A 300 1.48 3.07 15.37
N ASN A 301 0.62 2.77 16.32
CA ASN A 301 0.54 1.46 17.00
C ASN A 301 -0.59 0.56 16.50
N THR A 302 -1.24 0.91 15.39
CA THR A 302 -2.33 0.13 14.80
C THR A 302 -1.92 -0.52 13.48
N TYR A 303 -2.70 -1.51 13.04
CA TYR A 303 -2.64 -2.05 11.68
C TYR A 303 -3.92 -1.68 10.93
N PRO A 304 -3.85 -1.52 9.61
CA PRO A 304 -2.63 -1.49 8.78
C PRO A 304 -1.71 -0.32 9.11
N LYS A 305 -0.44 -0.41 8.70
CA LYS A 305 0.55 0.69 8.78
C LYS A 305 0.45 1.62 7.57
N VAL A 306 1.09 2.79 7.65
CA VAL A 306 1.19 3.72 6.52
C VAL A 306 2.67 4.04 6.29
N TRP A 307 3.17 3.66 5.11
CA TRP A 307 4.52 3.95 4.63
C TRP A 307 4.41 4.60 3.25
N PRO A 308 4.31 5.94 3.17
CA PRO A 308 4.15 6.62 1.89
C PRO A 308 5.39 6.50 1.02
N ILE A 309 5.19 6.65 -0.29
CA ILE A 309 6.28 6.77 -1.25
C ILE A 309 6.31 8.21 -1.78
N VAL A 310 7.41 8.92 -1.50
CA VAL A 310 7.59 10.32 -1.85
C VAL A 310 8.41 10.49 -3.12
N GLN A 311 8.25 11.63 -3.79
CA GLN A 311 8.94 11.91 -5.02
C GLN A 311 10.37 12.39 -4.79
N ALA A 312 11.34 11.71 -5.43
CA ALA A 312 12.73 12.15 -5.52
C ALA A 312 13.19 12.39 -6.96
N HIS A 313 12.47 11.83 -7.94
CA HIS A 313 12.82 11.93 -9.37
C HIS A 313 12.41 13.28 -9.99
N ASN A 314 13.18 13.71 -10.99
CA ASN A 314 13.02 15.00 -11.66
C ASN A 314 12.04 14.92 -12.85
N ASP A 315 10.78 14.64 -12.60
CA ASP A 315 9.71 14.61 -13.60
C ASP A 315 8.40 15.03 -12.92
N PRO A 316 7.74 16.12 -13.36
CA PRO A 316 7.94 16.90 -14.58
C PRO A 316 9.02 17.99 -14.50
N GLY A 317 9.68 18.19 -13.37
CA GLY A 317 10.69 19.22 -13.17
C GLY A 317 11.77 18.79 -12.20
N ILE A 318 12.76 19.66 -11.99
CA ILE A 318 13.83 19.38 -11.03
C ILE A 318 13.27 19.50 -9.61
N ILE A 319 13.39 18.44 -8.84
CA ILE A 319 13.14 18.44 -7.41
C ILE A 319 14.43 18.89 -6.72
N SER A 320 14.41 20.03 -6.05
CA SER A 320 15.57 20.54 -5.30
C SER A 320 15.88 19.68 -4.07
N ARG A 321 17.04 19.89 -3.48
CA ARG A 321 17.44 19.19 -2.25
C ARG A 321 16.54 19.56 -1.08
N GLU A 322 16.23 20.84 -0.96
CA GLU A 322 15.36 21.38 0.08
C GLU A 322 13.93 20.84 -0.06
N GLU A 323 13.44 20.77 -1.27
CA GLU A 323 12.13 20.20 -1.59
C GLU A 323 12.09 18.70 -1.31
N PHE A 324 13.15 17.96 -1.70
CA PHE A 324 13.27 16.54 -1.38
C PHE A 324 13.35 16.28 0.14
N GLU A 325 14.09 17.11 0.88
CA GLU A 325 14.13 17.02 2.35
C GLU A 325 12.74 17.23 2.95
N GLN A 326 12.02 18.24 2.50
CA GLN A 326 10.68 18.57 2.99
C GLN A 326 9.68 17.42 2.74
N VAL A 327 9.64 16.85 1.55
CA VAL A 327 8.72 15.73 1.26
C VAL A 327 9.11 14.45 1.98
N LEU A 328 10.42 14.21 2.20
CA LEU A 328 10.89 13.05 2.94
C LEU A 328 10.53 13.15 4.43
N GLN A 329 10.69 14.34 5.04
CA GLN A 329 10.25 14.63 6.40
C GLN A 329 8.72 14.57 6.52
N GLY A 330 8.00 15.17 5.56
CA GLY A 330 6.54 15.08 5.46
C GLY A 330 6.03 13.65 5.37
N GLY A 331 6.76 12.78 4.67
CA GLY A 331 6.49 11.35 4.58
C GLY A 331 6.58 10.60 5.91
N LEU A 332 7.39 11.08 6.85
CA LEU A 332 7.53 10.54 8.21
C LEU A 332 6.54 11.15 9.22
N ALA A 333 5.75 12.11 8.78
CA ALA A 333 4.77 12.82 9.62
C ALA A 333 3.36 12.19 9.56
N GLY A 334 2.38 12.85 10.15
CA GLY A 334 0.96 12.60 9.93
C GLY A 334 0.40 11.27 10.45
N GLY A 335 1.18 10.44 11.13
CA GLY A 335 0.78 9.12 11.62
C GLY A 335 1.45 7.96 10.88
N SER A 336 2.30 8.25 9.90
CA SER A 336 3.15 7.25 9.24
C SER A 336 4.18 6.65 10.20
N THR A 337 4.59 5.41 9.96
CA THR A 337 5.66 4.72 10.71
C THR A 337 6.85 4.38 9.82
N GLY A 338 6.87 4.87 8.61
CA GLY A 338 7.98 4.70 7.67
C GLY A 338 7.78 5.52 6.42
N VAL A 339 8.79 5.60 5.60
CA VAL A 339 8.76 6.29 4.31
C VAL A 339 9.68 5.58 3.32
N MET A 340 9.34 5.62 2.05
CA MET A 340 10.24 5.27 0.96
C MET A 340 10.27 6.39 -0.07
N MET A 341 11.34 6.47 -0.86
CA MET A 341 11.46 7.48 -1.91
C MET A 341 11.52 6.84 -3.30
N PHE A 342 10.94 7.49 -4.27
CA PHE A 342 10.94 7.12 -5.68
C PHE A 342 11.86 8.08 -6.46
N THR A 343 13.04 7.68 -6.97
CA THR A 343 13.61 6.34 -7.09
C THR A 343 15.06 6.28 -6.58
N THR A 344 15.58 5.06 -6.37
CA THR A 344 17.01 4.83 -6.09
C THR A 344 17.93 5.55 -7.06
N TYR A 345 17.64 5.44 -8.37
CA TYR A 345 18.44 6.09 -9.41
C TYR A 345 18.50 7.63 -9.23
N ALA A 346 17.35 8.26 -8.99
CA ALA A 346 17.28 9.71 -8.87
C ALA A 346 18.07 10.26 -7.66
N VAL A 347 18.16 9.48 -6.58
CA VAL A 347 18.92 9.86 -5.39
C VAL A 347 20.39 9.49 -5.54
N ALA A 348 20.71 8.30 -6.04
CA ALA A 348 22.10 7.88 -6.22
C ALA A 348 22.88 8.77 -7.21
N GLU A 349 22.23 9.35 -8.22
CA GLU A 349 22.85 10.25 -9.19
C GLU A 349 23.02 11.71 -8.70
N ASP A 350 22.41 12.07 -7.56
CA ASP A 350 22.56 13.39 -6.94
C ASP A 350 23.14 13.24 -5.51
N GLU A 351 24.44 13.54 -5.37
CA GLU A 351 25.13 13.45 -4.06
C GLU A 351 24.43 14.25 -2.95
N GLY A 352 23.81 15.39 -3.31
CA GLY A 352 23.09 16.19 -2.32
C GLY A 352 21.76 15.54 -1.90
N LYS A 353 21.03 14.90 -2.79
CA LYS A 353 19.86 14.10 -2.40
C LYS A 353 20.28 12.88 -1.57
N THR A 354 21.41 12.24 -1.89
CA THR A 354 21.98 11.15 -1.09
C THR A 354 22.30 11.64 0.34
N GLU A 355 22.91 12.83 0.48
CA GLU A 355 23.21 13.42 1.78
C GLU A 355 21.94 13.79 2.57
N VAL A 356 20.94 14.39 1.92
CA VAL A 356 19.62 14.68 2.50
C VAL A 356 18.98 13.38 3.03
N MET A 357 18.89 12.36 2.21
CA MET A 357 18.33 11.06 2.61
C MET A 357 19.07 10.49 3.83
N LYS A 358 20.41 10.48 3.81
CA LYS A 358 21.23 10.03 4.92
C LYS A 358 20.90 10.81 6.19
N ASN A 359 20.87 12.14 6.12
CA ASN A 359 20.61 13.00 7.27
C ASN A 359 19.23 12.73 7.87
N VAL A 360 18.17 12.66 7.04
CA VAL A 360 16.82 12.39 7.52
C VAL A 360 16.71 10.99 8.12
N TYR A 361 17.27 9.96 7.47
CA TYR A 361 17.16 8.59 7.93
C TYR A 361 18.00 8.27 9.18
N THR A 362 19.17 8.90 9.34
CA THR A 362 19.98 8.69 10.55
C THR A 362 19.48 9.50 11.75
N ASN A 363 18.96 10.71 11.54
CA ASN A 363 18.44 11.56 12.62
C ASN A 363 17.13 11.03 13.20
N SER A 364 16.25 10.48 12.38
CA SER A 364 15.00 9.85 12.83
C SER A 364 15.22 8.60 13.72
N SER A 365 16.46 8.10 13.80
CA SER A 365 16.84 7.02 14.74
C SER A 365 17.27 7.58 16.12
N ASN A 366 17.80 8.81 16.17
CA ASN A 366 18.35 9.40 17.41
C ASN A 366 17.28 10.05 18.30
N GLU A 367 16.09 10.37 17.76
CA GLU A 367 14.96 10.87 18.57
C GLU A 367 14.32 9.77 19.42
N SER A 368 14.56 8.51 19.08
CA SER A 368 14.09 7.36 19.85
C SER A 368 14.96 7.01 21.07
N GLU A 369 16.14 7.58 21.21
CA GLU A 369 17.07 7.32 22.33
C GLU A 369 17.12 8.46 23.38
N ARG A 370 16.36 9.53 23.19
CA ARG A 370 16.25 10.65 24.14
C ARG A 370 14.87 10.69 24.80
#